data_82df83d80ba2b01360d63b97657daaa3
#
_entry.id   82df83d80ba2b01360d63b97657daaa3
#
_cell.length_a   1.000
_cell.length_b   1.000
_cell.length_c   1.000
_cell.angle_alpha   90.00
_cell.angle_beta   90.00
_cell.angle_gamma   90.00
#
_symmetry.space_group_name_H-M   'P 1'
#
loop_
_entity.id
_entity.type
_entity.pdbx_description
1 polymer ?
#
loop_
_entity_poly.entity_id
_entity_poly.type
_entity_poly.pdbx_seq_one_letter_code
_entity_poly.pdbx_strand_id
1 'polypeptide(L)'
;RVMDDEDRKIIAYHEAGHAIVQAFVDDGLLPIHKVTIIPRGQSLGSTMFTPKKDILNHSKKRVLNQICCAMGGRAAEEIEIGDVTSGAAGDIRMATNIARSMVCDWGMSDLGMISFGDKQDQVFLGKELSRAQNYSEETAQKIDLAIKNLIDEQFDRAKSILEENISALHVSAEALLEHETIEGKHVH
;
A
#
# COMPACT_ATOMS: atom_id res chain seq x y z
N ARG A 1 18.67 -18.08 -4.18
CA ARG A 1 17.50 -18.58 -4.88
C ARG A 1 17.38 -17.91 -6.24
N VAL A 2 17.22 -18.70 -7.27
CA VAL A 2 17.09 -18.19 -8.64
C VAL A 2 15.61 -18.07 -8.97
N MET A 3 15.19 -16.88 -9.40
CA MET A 3 13.84 -16.65 -9.87
C MET A 3 13.80 -16.90 -11.38
N ASP A 4 12.69 -17.45 -11.88
CA ASP A 4 12.52 -17.59 -13.31
C ASP A 4 12.08 -16.26 -13.93
N ASP A 5 12.02 -16.20 -15.25
CA ASP A 5 11.72 -14.96 -15.96
C ASP A 5 10.30 -14.47 -15.70
N GLU A 6 9.36 -15.39 -15.53
CA GLU A 6 7.99 -15.03 -15.25
C GLU A 6 7.87 -14.37 -13.87
N ASP A 7 8.50 -14.96 -12.85
CA ASP A 7 8.50 -14.39 -11.50
C ASP A 7 9.16 -13.01 -11.50
N ARG A 8 10.27 -12.86 -12.21
CA ARG A 8 10.96 -11.56 -12.32
C ARG A 8 10.05 -10.51 -12.95
N LYS A 9 9.30 -10.88 -13.98
CA LYS A 9 8.38 -9.95 -14.64
C LYS A 9 7.28 -9.51 -13.69
N ILE A 10 6.68 -10.45 -12.95
CA ILE A 10 5.62 -10.15 -11.99
C ILE A 10 6.13 -9.16 -10.94
N ILE A 11 7.31 -9.43 -10.36
CA ILE A 11 7.89 -8.58 -9.34
C ILE A 11 8.23 -7.19 -9.90
N ALA A 12 8.77 -7.15 -11.14
CA ALA A 12 9.12 -5.88 -11.77
C ALA A 12 7.89 -5.00 -11.97
N TYR A 13 6.78 -5.55 -12.43
CA TYR A 13 5.54 -4.80 -12.60
C TYR A 13 4.94 -4.40 -11.26
N HIS A 14 5.00 -5.28 -10.28
CA HIS A 14 4.50 -4.98 -8.94
C HIS A 14 5.25 -3.78 -8.34
N GLU A 15 6.58 -3.81 -8.36
CA GLU A 15 7.38 -2.73 -7.80
C GLU A 15 7.29 -1.45 -8.64
N ALA A 16 7.24 -1.59 -9.98
CA ALA A 16 7.02 -0.43 -10.85
C ALA A 16 5.66 0.20 -10.58
N GLY A 17 4.64 -0.61 -10.29
CA GLY A 17 3.32 -0.11 -9.95
C GLY A 17 3.34 0.78 -8.72
N HIS A 18 4.01 0.35 -7.65
CA HIS A 18 4.18 1.18 -6.46
C HIS A 18 4.89 2.49 -6.80
N ALA A 19 5.96 2.41 -7.57
CA ALA A 19 6.77 3.58 -7.91
C ALA A 19 5.99 4.61 -8.74
N ILE A 20 5.26 4.15 -9.75
CA ILE A 20 4.50 5.06 -10.62
C ILE A 20 3.37 5.73 -9.84
N VAL A 21 2.62 4.96 -9.04
CA VAL A 21 1.55 5.53 -8.22
C VAL A 21 2.12 6.56 -7.25
N GLN A 22 3.23 6.24 -6.59
CA GLN A 22 3.85 7.17 -5.65
C GLN A 22 4.28 8.46 -6.35
N ALA A 23 4.84 8.36 -7.55
CA ALA A 23 5.26 9.54 -8.31
C ALA A 23 4.09 10.49 -8.59
N PHE A 24 2.88 9.95 -8.77
CA PHE A 24 1.69 10.75 -9.07
C PHE A 24 0.98 11.27 -7.83
N VAL A 25 1.15 10.64 -6.66
CA VAL A 25 0.48 11.08 -5.43
C VAL A 25 1.43 11.75 -4.44
N ASP A 26 2.73 11.78 -4.76
CA ASP A 26 3.75 12.32 -3.87
C ASP A 26 3.53 13.81 -3.60
N ASP A 27 3.57 14.17 -2.31
CA ASP A 27 3.48 15.55 -1.87
C ASP A 27 4.87 16.13 -1.52
N GLY A 28 5.93 15.43 -1.90
CA GLY A 28 7.30 15.85 -1.66
C GLY A 28 7.88 15.41 -0.33
N LEU A 29 7.09 14.80 0.56
CA LEU A 29 7.58 14.34 1.86
C LEU A 29 8.15 12.93 1.83
N LEU A 30 7.67 12.07 0.92
CA LEU A 30 8.13 10.69 0.81
C LEU A 30 8.56 10.38 -0.62
N PRO A 31 9.63 11.00 -1.11
CA PRO A 31 10.09 10.72 -2.45
C PRO A 31 10.65 9.30 -2.54
N ILE A 32 10.54 8.71 -3.72
CA ILE A 32 11.09 7.39 -3.96
C ILE A 32 12.61 7.47 -3.91
N HIS A 33 13.23 6.63 -3.08
CA HIS A 33 14.67 6.54 -3.00
C HIS A 33 15.21 5.56 -4.05
N LYS A 34 14.69 4.34 -4.07
CA LYS A 34 15.05 3.36 -5.09
C LYS A 34 13.99 2.28 -5.20
N VAL A 35 13.98 1.59 -6.32
CA VAL A 35 13.09 0.47 -6.60
C VAL A 35 13.98 -0.70 -7.02
N THR A 36 13.73 -1.88 -6.50
CA THR A 36 14.54 -3.05 -6.81
C THR A 36 13.70 -4.31 -6.88
N ILE A 37 14.13 -5.26 -7.72
CA ILE A 37 13.55 -6.61 -7.76
C ILE A 37 14.48 -7.62 -7.10
N ILE A 38 15.60 -7.15 -6.53
CA ILE A 38 16.54 -8.04 -5.84
C ILE A 38 15.92 -8.47 -4.52
N PRO A 39 15.82 -9.79 -4.26
CA PRO A 39 15.26 -10.27 -3.00
C PRO A 39 16.04 -9.79 -1.79
N ARG A 40 15.33 -9.45 -0.71
CA ARG A 40 15.94 -9.04 0.55
C ARG A 40 15.18 -9.70 1.68
N GLY A 41 15.85 -10.62 2.37
CA GLY A 41 15.21 -11.35 3.45
C GLY A 41 13.99 -12.10 2.92
N GLN A 42 12.83 -11.79 3.49
CA GLN A 42 11.56 -12.40 3.08
C GLN A 42 10.87 -11.65 1.96
N SER A 43 11.38 -10.48 1.60
CA SER A 43 10.82 -9.66 0.54
C SER A 43 11.44 -10.04 -0.79
N LEU A 44 10.63 -10.19 -1.84
CA LEU A 44 11.13 -10.52 -3.18
C LEU A 44 11.50 -9.28 -3.99
N GLY A 45 11.08 -8.12 -3.54
CA GLY A 45 11.44 -6.85 -4.16
C GLY A 45 11.02 -5.76 -3.23
N SER A 46 11.34 -4.53 -3.53
CA SER A 46 10.90 -3.43 -2.70
C SER A 46 10.98 -2.08 -3.41
N THR A 47 10.12 -1.17 -2.97
CA THR A 47 10.17 0.24 -3.34
C THR A 47 10.45 1.00 -2.05
N MET A 48 11.57 1.72 -2.03
CA MET A 48 12.04 2.40 -0.83
C MET A 48 11.79 3.89 -0.92
N PHE A 49 11.27 4.45 0.16
CA PHE A 49 10.96 5.88 0.28
C PHE A 49 11.86 6.50 1.33
N THR A 50 12.27 7.74 1.10
CA THR A 50 13.10 8.48 2.05
C THR A 50 12.33 9.70 2.53
N PRO A 51 11.92 9.75 3.81
CA PRO A 51 11.23 10.91 4.34
C PRO A 51 12.16 12.12 4.35
N LYS A 52 11.64 13.28 3.92
CA LYS A 52 12.40 14.52 3.97
C LYS A 52 12.40 15.15 5.35
N LYS A 53 11.42 14.82 6.16
CA LYS A 53 11.31 15.28 7.54
C LYS A 53 10.45 14.31 8.32
N ASP A 54 10.54 14.39 9.66
CA ASP A 54 9.68 13.58 10.51
C ASP A 54 8.23 13.99 10.32
N ILE A 55 7.37 12.98 10.24
CA ILE A 55 5.93 13.19 10.08
C ILE A 55 5.29 12.96 11.45
N LEU A 56 4.88 14.04 12.10
CA LEU A 56 4.27 13.97 13.43
C LEU A 56 2.77 13.76 13.38
N ASN A 57 2.13 14.30 12.34
CA ASN A 57 0.70 14.13 12.13
C ASN A 57 0.46 13.64 10.72
N HIS A 58 -0.54 12.76 10.58
CA HIS A 58 -0.92 12.22 9.27
C HIS A 58 -2.23 12.86 8.83
N SER A 59 -2.20 13.64 7.75
CA SER A 59 -3.43 14.18 7.19
C SER A 59 -4.22 13.06 6.50
N LYS A 60 -5.53 13.26 6.37
CA LYS A 60 -6.37 12.30 5.65
C LYS A 60 -5.86 12.10 4.22
N LYS A 61 -5.51 13.18 3.54
CA LYS A 61 -4.97 13.11 2.18
C LYS A 61 -3.72 12.24 2.12
N ARG A 62 -2.81 12.41 3.08
CA ARG A 62 -1.56 11.66 3.08
C ARG A 62 -1.79 10.17 3.31
N VAL A 63 -2.64 9.81 4.28
CA VAL A 63 -2.90 8.39 4.54
C VAL A 63 -3.66 7.73 3.40
N LEU A 64 -4.56 8.45 2.73
CA LEU A 64 -5.22 7.93 1.52
C LEU A 64 -4.19 7.70 0.42
N ASN A 65 -3.24 8.61 0.25
CA ASN A 65 -2.17 8.42 -0.73
C ASN A 65 -1.30 7.21 -0.40
N GLN A 66 -1.05 6.96 0.89
CA GLN A 66 -0.29 5.77 1.30
C GLN A 66 -1.04 4.49 0.94
N ILE A 67 -2.35 4.45 1.15
CA ILE A 67 -3.16 3.29 0.77
C ILE A 67 -3.13 3.12 -0.75
N CYS A 68 -3.30 4.22 -1.48
CA CYS A 68 -3.26 4.20 -2.94
C CYS A 68 -1.93 3.62 -3.45
N CYS A 69 -0.82 4.09 -2.90
CA CYS A 69 0.50 3.60 -3.27
C CYS A 69 0.65 2.11 -2.95
N ALA A 70 0.17 1.69 -1.78
CA ALA A 70 0.22 0.28 -1.38
C ALA A 70 -0.55 -0.60 -2.36
N MET A 71 -1.64 -0.10 -2.95
CA MET A 71 -2.44 -0.85 -3.90
C MET A 71 -1.83 -0.88 -5.31
N GLY A 72 -0.83 -0.04 -5.57
CA GLY A 72 -0.21 0.07 -6.89
C GLY A 72 0.39 -1.23 -7.40
N GLY A 73 0.99 -2.02 -6.51
CA GLY A 73 1.59 -3.29 -6.89
C GLY A 73 0.55 -4.30 -7.39
N ARG A 74 -0.52 -4.50 -6.63
CA ARG A 74 -1.61 -5.40 -7.03
C ARG A 74 -2.31 -4.90 -8.28
N ALA A 75 -2.52 -3.59 -8.39
CA ALA A 75 -3.15 -3.02 -9.58
C ALA A 75 -2.29 -3.27 -10.84
N ALA A 76 -0.97 -3.12 -10.73
CA ALA A 76 -0.07 -3.39 -11.86
C ALA A 76 -0.09 -4.86 -12.26
N GLU A 77 -0.10 -5.78 -11.30
CA GLU A 77 -0.21 -7.20 -11.59
C GLU A 77 -1.50 -7.50 -12.35
N GLU A 78 -2.61 -6.93 -11.91
CA GLU A 78 -3.91 -7.15 -12.52
C GLU A 78 -3.95 -6.63 -13.97
N ILE A 79 -3.38 -5.45 -14.20
CA ILE A 79 -3.35 -4.84 -15.54
C ILE A 79 -2.47 -5.64 -16.49
N GLU A 80 -1.26 -6.00 -16.08
CA GLU A 80 -0.27 -6.60 -16.99
C GLU A 80 -0.44 -8.10 -17.15
N ILE A 81 -0.80 -8.79 -16.07
CA ILE A 81 -0.84 -10.24 -16.06
C ILE A 81 -2.26 -10.76 -16.22
N GLY A 82 -3.26 -9.94 -15.88
CA GLY A 82 -4.65 -10.35 -15.91
C GLY A 82 -5.02 -11.29 -14.77
N ASP A 83 -4.17 -11.39 -13.77
CA ASP A 83 -4.35 -12.26 -12.61
C ASP A 83 -3.69 -11.57 -11.42
N VAL A 84 -3.79 -12.18 -10.25
CA VAL A 84 -3.21 -11.64 -9.01
C VAL A 84 -2.39 -12.72 -8.34
N THR A 85 -1.40 -12.29 -7.56
CA THR A 85 -0.54 -13.22 -6.84
C THR A 85 -0.56 -12.89 -5.35
N SER A 86 0.02 -13.76 -4.55
CA SER A 86 0.16 -13.54 -3.11
C SER A 86 1.21 -12.48 -2.76
N GLY A 87 1.90 -11.93 -3.76
CA GLY A 87 2.96 -10.94 -3.52
C GLY A 87 2.48 -9.65 -2.89
N ALA A 88 1.19 -9.35 -2.97
CA ALA A 88 0.63 -8.14 -2.37
C ALA A 88 0.20 -8.32 -0.91
N ALA A 89 0.45 -9.47 -0.29
CA ALA A 89 -0.06 -9.74 1.06
C ALA A 89 0.39 -8.69 2.08
N GLY A 90 1.66 -8.29 2.04
CA GLY A 90 2.17 -7.25 2.94
C GLY A 90 1.54 -5.89 2.69
N ASP A 91 1.35 -5.54 1.41
CA ASP A 91 0.72 -4.28 1.03
C ASP A 91 -0.73 -4.21 1.51
N ILE A 92 -1.46 -5.31 1.36
CA ILE A 92 -2.85 -5.40 1.80
C ILE A 92 -2.94 -5.27 3.31
N ARG A 93 -2.02 -5.92 4.04
CA ARG A 93 -1.98 -5.81 5.50
C ARG A 93 -1.72 -4.38 5.94
N MET A 94 -0.75 -3.71 5.33
CA MET A 94 -0.42 -2.33 5.64
C MET A 94 -1.61 -1.41 5.36
N ALA A 95 -2.23 -1.55 4.19
CA ALA A 95 -3.40 -0.75 3.81
C ALA A 95 -4.55 -0.96 4.79
N THR A 96 -4.80 -2.21 5.19
CA THR A 96 -5.86 -2.53 6.15
C THR A 96 -5.60 -1.87 7.50
N ASN A 97 -4.35 -1.91 7.98
CA ASN A 97 -4.00 -1.28 9.26
C ASN A 97 -4.19 0.24 9.20
N ILE A 98 -3.78 0.88 8.10
CA ILE A 98 -3.99 2.32 7.94
C ILE A 98 -5.48 2.65 7.90
N ALA A 99 -6.26 1.92 7.10
CA ALA A 99 -7.70 2.16 6.99
C ALA A 99 -8.40 1.94 8.34
N ARG A 100 -8.00 0.92 9.09
CA ARG A 100 -8.56 0.69 10.42
C ARG A 100 -8.28 1.84 11.36
N SER A 101 -7.05 2.37 11.34
CA SER A 101 -6.72 3.54 12.16
C SER A 101 -7.53 4.76 11.74
N MET A 102 -7.74 4.96 10.44
CA MET A 102 -8.56 6.07 9.95
C MET A 102 -9.98 5.99 10.49
N VAL A 103 -10.57 4.81 10.46
CA VAL A 103 -11.96 4.59 10.91
C VAL A 103 -12.06 4.59 12.42
N CYS A 104 -11.20 3.84 13.10
CA CYS A 104 -11.36 3.55 14.52
C CYS A 104 -10.66 4.55 15.44
N ASP A 105 -9.56 5.13 15.00
CA ASP A 105 -8.72 5.96 15.88
C ASP A 105 -8.74 7.44 15.51
N TRP A 106 -8.85 7.77 14.23
CA TRP A 106 -8.62 9.14 13.77
C TRP A 106 -9.87 9.86 13.27
N GLY A 107 -11.03 9.20 13.28
CA GLY A 107 -12.27 9.83 12.84
C GLY A 107 -12.27 10.30 11.40
N MET A 108 -11.57 9.59 10.52
CA MET A 108 -11.40 9.98 9.12
C MET A 108 -12.27 9.19 8.16
N SER A 109 -13.44 8.76 8.61
CA SER A 109 -14.38 8.05 7.74
C SER A 109 -15.78 8.64 7.90
N ASP A 110 -16.72 8.09 7.12
CA ASP A 110 -18.12 8.51 7.19
C ASP A 110 -18.77 8.18 8.54
N LEU A 111 -18.13 7.36 9.36
CA LEU A 111 -18.62 7.07 10.70
C LEU A 111 -18.34 8.20 11.68
N GLY A 112 -17.55 9.18 11.30
CA GLY A 112 -17.35 10.40 12.05
C GLY A 112 -16.29 10.32 13.13
N MET A 113 -16.35 11.28 14.04
CA MET A 113 -15.32 11.49 15.06
C MET A 113 -15.63 10.70 16.31
N ILE A 114 -15.57 9.40 16.22
CA ILE A 114 -15.79 8.49 17.33
C ILE A 114 -14.61 7.52 17.37
N SER A 115 -14.09 7.28 18.57
CA SER A 115 -13.05 6.29 18.76
C SER A 115 -13.71 4.93 18.99
N PHE A 116 -13.38 3.96 18.15
CA PHE A 116 -13.93 2.61 18.26
C PHE A 116 -12.86 1.67 18.81
N GLY A 117 -13.15 1.05 19.95
CA GLY A 117 -12.23 0.15 20.59
C GLY A 117 -11.28 0.87 21.53
N ASP A 118 -10.77 0.13 22.49
CA ASP A 118 -9.84 0.66 23.49
C ASP A 118 -8.50 -0.02 23.34
N LYS A 119 -7.47 0.73 23.04
CA LYS A 119 -6.13 0.20 22.85
C LYS A 119 -5.54 -0.38 24.13
N GLN A 120 -6.00 0.09 25.28
CA GLN A 120 -5.49 -0.42 26.54
C GLN A 120 -5.86 -1.86 26.77
N ASP A 121 -6.94 -2.31 26.17
CA ASP A 121 -7.40 -3.68 26.32
C ASP A 121 -6.53 -4.67 25.57
N GLN A 122 -5.59 -4.20 24.82
CA GLN A 122 -4.67 -5.05 24.09
C GLN A 122 -3.51 -5.54 24.93
N VAL A 123 -3.40 -4.99 26.09
CA VAL A 123 -2.32 -5.37 26.98
C VAL A 123 -2.65 -6.62 27.66
N PHE A 124 -2.10 -7.62 27.53
CA PHE A 124 -2.42 -8.63 28.20
C PHE A 124 -1.61 -9.64 28.40
N LEU A 125 -1.37 -9.98 28.87
CA LEU A 125 -0.82 -11.16 29.43
C LEU A 125 -0.43 -12.19 28.42
N GLY A 126 -0.27 -11.78 27.16
CA GLY A 126 0.27 -12.61 26.11
C GLY A 126 -0.64 -13.66 25.59
N LYS A 127 -1.88 -13.75 26.11
CA LYS A 127 -2.72 -14.72 25.60
C LYS A 127 -3.62 -14.20 24.58
N GLU A 128 -4.46 -13.33 24.86
CA GLU A 128 -5.45 -12.81 23.95
C GLU A 128 -5.06 -11.41 23.60
N LEU A 129 -4.69 -11.18 22.38
CA LEU A 129 -4.35 -9.86 21.91
C LEU A 129 -5.48 -9.19 21.19
N SER A 130 -6.68 -9.73 21.33
CA SER A 130 -7.82 -9.11 20.70
C SER A 130 -8.23 -7.86 21.43
N ARG A 131 -8.57 -6.84 20.67
CA ARG A 131 -9.09 -5.58 21.18
C ARG A 131 -10.49 -5.81 21.71
N ALA A 132 -10.77 -5.34 22.92
CA ALA A 132 -12.11 -5.45 23.46
C ALA A 132 -13.07 -4.63 22.61
N GLN A 133 -14.17 -5.24 22.22
CA GLN A 133 -15.18 -4.58 21.43
C GLN A 133 -16.14 -3.81 22.34
N ASN A 134 -16.13 -2.50 22.26
CA ASN A 134 -17.01 -1.64 23.06
C ASN A 134 -18.13 -1.02 22.21
N TYR A 135 -18.53 -1.69 21.15
CA TYR A 135 -19.60 -1.26 20.26
C TYR A 135 -20.38 -2.48 19.77
N SER A 136 -21.57 -2.24 19.21
CA SER A 136 -22.46 -3.32 18.79
C SER A 136 -21.96 -4.04 17.56
N GLU A 137 -22.54 -5.22 17.30
CA GLU A 137 -22.26 -5.96 16.07
C GLU A 137 -22.67 -5.18 14.83
N GLU A 138 -23.74 -4.40 14.91
CA GLU A 138 -24.16 -3.56 13.79
C GLU A 138 -23.08 -2.53 13.47
N THR A 139 -22.51 -1.90 14.51
CA THR A 139 -21.43 -0.94 14.33
C THR A 139 -20.17 -1.65 13.80
N ALA A 140 -19.87 -2.86 14.28
CA ALA A 140 -18.75 -3.63 13.79
C ALA A 140 -18.85 -3.85 12.27
N GLN A 141 -20.04 -4.16 11.78
CA GLN A 141 -20.27 -4.34 10.34
C GLN A 141 -20.06 -3.04 9.58
N LYS A 142 -20.46 -1.92 10.15
CA LYS A 142 -20.24 -0.60 9.53
C LYS A 142 -18.77 -0.25 9.47
N ILE A 143 -18.01 -0.59 10.51
CA ILE A 143 -16.56 -0.40 10.55
C ILE A 143 -15.89 -1.23 9.47
N ASP A 144 -16.25 -2.50 9.36
CA ASP A 144 -15.70 -3.39 8.34
C ASP A 144 -15.97 -2.86 6.93
N LEU A 145 -17.18 -2.37 6.69
CA LEU A 145 -17.54 -1.83 5.40
C LEU A 145 -16.79 -0.53 5.10
N ALA A 146 -16.63 0.33 6.10
CA ALA A 146 -15.90 1.57 5.93
C ALA A 146 -14.43 1.31 5.57
N ILE A 147 -13.81 0.32 6.23
CA ILE A 147 -12.43 -0.07 5.93
C ILE A 147 -12.33 -0.60 4.50
N LYS A 148 -13.24 -1.51 4.13
CA LYS A 148 -13.25 -2.07 2.79
C LYS A 148 -13.41 -0.98 1.72
N ASN A 149 -14.32 -0.04 1.94
CA ASN A 149 -14.57 1.03 0.98
C ASN A 149 -13.36 1.94 0.79
N LEU A 150 -12.65 2.26 1.86
CA LEU A 150 -11.43 3.07 1.77
C LEU A 150 -10.39 2.38 0.90
N ILE A 151 -10.20 1.09 1.10
CA ILE A 151 -9.22 0.32 0.34
C ILE A 151 -9.64 0.20 -1.12
N ASP A 152 -10.91 -0.14 -1.37
CA ASP A 152 -11.42 -0.31 -2.73
C ASP A 152 -11.32 0.99 -3.54
N GLU A 153 -11.65 2.13 -2.93
CA GLU A 153 -11.53 3.43 -3.58
C GLU A 153 -10.10 3.75 -3.97
N GLN A 154 -9.15 3.45 -3.09
CA GLN A 154 -7.75 3.71 -3.38
C GLN A 154 -7.16 2.71 -4.36
N PHE A 155 -7.64 1.47 -4.35
CA PHE A 155 -7.27 0.51 -5.37
C PHE A 155 -7.72 0.98 -6.76
N ASP A 156 -8.98 1.41 -6.87
CA ASP A 156 -9.51 1.92 -8.14
C ASP A 156 -8.72 3.14 -8.60
N ARG A 157 -8.37 4.02 -7.67
CA ARG A 157 -7.56 5.20 -7.98
C ARG A 157 -6.17 4.80 -8.50
N ALA A 158 -5.52 3.86 -7.82
CA ALA A 158 -4.20 3.37 -8.24
C ALA A 158 -4.27 2.75 -9.64
N LYS A 159 -5.29 1.94 -9.88
CA LYS A 159 -5.48 1.30 -11.19
C LYS A 159 -5.68 2.33 -12.28
N SER A 160 -6.49 3.36 -12.02
CA SER A 160 -6.70 4.44 -12.99
C SER A 160 -5.41 5.20 -13.30
N ILE A 161 -4.61 5.50 -12.27
CA ILE A 161 -3.32 6.15 -12.48
C ILE A 161 -2.42 5.32 -13.39
N LEU A 162 -2.36 4.01 -13.15
CA LEU A 162 -1.53 3.13 -13.97
C LEU A 162 -2.05 2.98 -15.39
N GLU A 163 -3.36 2.88 -15.57
CA GLU A 163 -3.96 2.79 -16.90
C GLU A 163 -3.73 4.05 -17.72
N GLU A 164 -3.81 5.22 -17.08
CA GLU A 164 -3.55 6.49 -17.75
C GLU A 164 -2.07 6.70 -18.03
N ASN A 165 -1.19 5.96 -17.37
CA ASN A 165 0.26 6.09 -17.49
C ASN A 165 0.90 4.75 -17.82
N ILE A 166 0.23 3.97 -18.65
CA ILE A 166 0.64 2.61 -18.95
C ILE A 166 2.04 2.54 -19.57
N SER A 167 2.39 3.52 -20.40
CA SER A 167 3.73 3.55 -21.00
C SER A 167 4.81 3.72 -19.94
N ALA A 168 4.57 4.57 -18.94
CA ALA A 168 5.52 4.77 -17.84
C ALA A 168 5.67 3.48 -17.03
N LEU A 169 4.57 2.76 -16.82
CA LEU A 169 4.62 1.49 -16.12
C LEU A 169 5.50 0.49 -16.87
N HIS A 170 5.29 0.34 -18.17
CA HIS A 170 6.10 -0.58 -18.99
C HIS A 170 7.58 -0.18 -19.00
N VAL A 171 7.88 1.09 -19.20
CA VAL A 171 9.26 1.58 -19.21
C VAL A 171 9.95 1.29 -17.88
N SER A 172 9.27 1.56 -16.76
CA SER A 172 9.84 1.32 -15.43
C SER A 172 10.04 -0.16 -15.16
N ALA A 173 9.08 -0.99 -15.52
CA ALA A 173 9.19 -2.43 -15.33
C ALA A 173 10.32 -3.03 -16.16
N GLU A 174 10.45 -2.59 -17.42
CA GLU A 174 11.54 -3.05 -18.29
C GLU A 174 12.90 -2.60 -17.78
N ALA A 175 12.99 -1.38 -17.25
CA ALA A 175 14.23 -0.89 -16.64
C ALA A 175 14.62 -1.75 -15.44
N LEU A 176 13.65 -2.18 -14.62
CA LEU A 176 13.92 -3.05 -13.50
C LEU A 176 14.37 -4.44 -13.95
N LEU A 177 13.80 -4.95 -15.05
CA LEU A 177 14.21 -6.24 -15.59
C LEU A 177 15.64 -6.20 -16.13
N GLU A 178 16.05 -5.05 -16.70
CA GLU A 178 17.38 -4.89 -17.24
C GLU A 178 18.42 -4.59 -16.15
N HIS A 179 18.13 -3.69 -15.24
CA HIS A 179 19.09 -3.18 -14.26
C HIS A 179 18.91 -3.73 -12.85
N GLU A 180 17.80 -4.42 -12.58
CA GLU A 180 17.40 -4.98 -11.28
C GLU A 180 17.14 -3.95 -10.19
N THR A 181 17.74 -2.77 -10.28
CA THR A 181 17.52 -1.68 -9.32
C THR A 181 17.59 -0.35 -10.09
N ILE A 182 16.64 0.54 -9.81
CA ILE A 182 16.67 1.89 -10.38
C ILE A 182 16.55 2.91 -9.25
N GLU A 183 17.19 4.08 -9.46
CA GLU A 183 17.13 5.17 -8.51
C GLU A 183 15.82 5.95 -8.71
N GLY A 184 15.33 6.55 -7.63
CA GLY A 184 14.08 7.31 -7.67
C GLY A 184 14.08 8.42 -8.72
N LYS A 185 15.22 9.03 -8.98
CA LYS A 185 15.32 10.10 -9.96
C LYS A 185 15.02 9.64 -11.39
N HIS A 186 15.05 8.36 -11.66
CA HIS A 186 14.77 7.80 -12.97
C HIS A 186 13.32 7.36 -13.15
N VAL A 187 12.50 7.44 -12.09
CA VAL A 187 11.11 7.03 -12.14
C VAL A 187 10.20 8.12 -12.70
N HIS A 188 10.59 9.37 -12.55
CA HIS A 188 9.78 10.54 -12.96
C HIS A 188 9.95 10.90 -14.44
#